data_d7be3ab3edf7a7e9976e78ed3fe0f5ad
#
_entry.id   d7be3ab3edf7a7e9976e78ed3fe0f5ad
#
_cell.length_a   1.000
_cell.length_b   1.000
_cell.length_c   1.000
_cell.angle_alpha   90.00
_cell.angle_beta   90.00
_cell.angle_gamma   90.00
#
_symmetry.space_group_name_H-M   'P 1'
#
loop_
_entity.id
_entity.type
_entity.pdbx_description
1 polymer ?
#
loop_
_entity_poly.entity_id
_entity_poly.type
_entity_poly.pdbx_seq_one_letter_code
_entity_poly.pdbx_strand_id
1 'polypeptide(L)'
;GFIAYFFEGVGKFMTIILPWDLTLILGESEVLTSAQSYALIIITLTTFYTIKGGMYSVVATEVIQYIIMVIAGILVAAYSFYAFSDLEISSVITEEWKNIFFEWELTTHWNENYNAFNDLIDKEGFKMFGAFVGMSLFKGFFASIAGPTPSFDMQRILSTKNVKEAAYMAGFTNLILFIPRYLLIGGVVVIALVTLAPILNADPGLNGYDLEVLLPKVINFHVPVGIK
;
A
#
# COMPACT_ATOMS: atom_id res chain seq x y z
N GLY A 1 -15.34 1.42 -12.24
CA GLY A 1 -14.02 0.82 -12.35
C GLY A 1 -13.14 1.04 -11.12
N PHE A 2 -12.48 2.19 -11.01
CA PHE A 2 -11.41 2.43 -10.03
C PHE A 2 -11.87 2.31 -8.56
N ILE A 3 -13.02 2.88 -8.21
CA ILE A 3 -13.57 2.81 -6.85
C ILE A 3 -13.91 1.35 -6.48
N ALA A 4 -14.51 0.59 -7.41
CA ALA A 4 -14.85 -0.81 -7.17
C ALA A 4 -13.60 -1.66 -6.89
N TYR A 5 -12.52 -1.43 -7.62
CA TYR A 5 -11.24 -2.09 -7.40
C TYR A 5 -10.69 -1.84 -5.99
N PHE A 6 -10.72 -0.60 -5.51
CA PHE A 6 -10.28 -0.30 -4.14
C PHE A 6 -11.11 -1.00 -3.08
N PHE A 7 -12.43 -1.03 -3.25
CA PHE A 7 -13.30 -1.71 -2.28
C PHE A 7 -13.11 -3.23 -2.30
N GLU A 8 -12.85 -3.82 -3.47
CA GLU A 8 -12.49 -5.23 -3.57
C GLU A 8 -11.18 -5.54 -2.85
N GLY A 9 -10.15 -4.71 -3.02
CA GLY A 9 -8.89 -4.82 -2.29
C GLY A 9 -9.08 -4.74 -0.77
N VAL A 10 -9.89 -3.81 -0.28
CA VAL A 10 -10.24 -3.72 1.15
C VAL A 10 -11.01 -4.95 1.61
N GLY A 11 -11.92 -5.48 0.80
CA GLY A 11 -12.65 -6.72 1.08
C GLY A 11 -11.71 -7.92 1.23
N LYS A 12 -10.77 -8.11 0.31
CA LYS A 12 -9.73 -9.15 0.38
C LYS A 12 -8.85 -9.00 1.64
N PHE A 13 -8.52 -7.77 2.01
CA PHE A 13 -7.78 -7.49 3.23
C PHE A 13 -8.56 -7.95 4.47
N MET A 14 -9.85 -7.63 4.53
CA MET A 14 -10.71 -8.01 5.65
C MET A 14 -10.88 -9.51 5.81
N THR A 15 -10.95 -10.29 4.73
CA THR A 15 -11.07 -11.76 4.82
C THR A 15 -9.87 -12.43 5.48
N ILE A 16 -8.70 -11.78 5.49
CA ILE A 16 -7.49 -12.32 6.11
C ILE A 16 -7.42 -11.97 7.60
N ILE A 17 -7.91 -10.78 7.97
CA ILE A 17 -7.83 -10.30 9.36
C ILE A 17 -9.03 -10.76 10.19
N LEU A 18 -10.22 -10.76 9.60
CA LEU A 18 -11.43 -11.14 10.30
C LEU A 18 -11.76 -12.62 10.05
N PRO A 19 -12.12 -13.38 11.12
CA PRO A 19 -12.33 -14.82 11.02
C PRO A 19 -13.70 -15.21 10.45
N TRP A 20 -14.53 -14.26 10.07
CA TRP A 20 -15.90 -14.54 9.64
C TRP A 20 -15.96 -14.77 8.14
N ASP A 21 -16.58 -15.87 7.75
CA ASP A 21 -16.92 -16.11 6.35
C ASP A 21 -18.31 -15.54 6.08
N LEU A 22 -18.35 -14.51 5.22
CA LEU A 22 -19.57 -13.81 4.82
C LEU A 22 -19.97 -14.16 3.37
N THR A 23 -19.61 -15.33 2.89
CA THR A 23 -20.00 -15.81 1.56
C THR A 23 -21.52 -15.96 1.51
N LEU A 24 -22.16 -15.31 0.53
CA LEU A 24 -23.59 -15.40 0.31
C LEU A 24 -23.88 -16.43 -0.77
N ILE A 25 -24.51 -17.54 -0.35
CA ILE A 25 -24.91 -18.63 -1.23
C ILE A 25 -26.44 -18.61 -1.36
N LEU A 26 -26.97 -18.55 -2.57
CA LEU A 26 -28.39 -18.67 -2.87
C LEU A 26 -28.62 -19.90 -3.76
N GLY A 27 -29.18 -20.95 -3.14
CA GLY A 27 -29.32 -22.25 -3.79
C GLY A 27 -27.99 -22.93 -4.00
N GLU A 28 -27.67 -23.33 -5.25
CA GLU A 28 -26.39 -23.94 -5.63
C GLU A 28 -25.35 -22.94 -6.13
N SER A 29 -25.71 -21.65 -6.22
CA SER A 29 -24.85 -20.60 -6.75
C SER A 29 -24.30 -19.69 -5.66
N GLU A 30 -23.00 -19.45 -5.72
CA GLU A 30 -22.35 -18.39 -4.94
C GLU A 30 -22.67 -17.03 -5.59
N VAL A 31 -23.35 -16.16 -4.86
CA VAL A 31 -23.79 -14.84 -5.35
C VAL A 31 -22.75 -13.78 -5.01
N LEU A 32 -22.17 -13.85 -3.80
CA LEU A 32 -21.17 -12.92 -3.32
C LEU A 32 -20.07 -13.67 -2.58
N THR A 33 -18.83 -13.39 -2.94
CA THR A 33 -17.68 -13.85 -2.18
C THR A 33 -17.60 -13.14 -0.82
N SER A 34 -16.91 -13.72 0.14
CA SER A 34 -16.70 -13.09 1.45
C SER A 34 -16.05 -11.70 1.31
N ALA A 35 -15.09 -11.52 0.40
CA ALA A 35 -14.46 -10.24 0.10
C ALA A 35 -15.45 -9.19 -0.41
N GLN A 36 -16.35 -9.58 -1.32
CA GLN A 36 -17.39 -8.68 -1.84
C GLN A 36 -18.41 -8.29 -0.76
N SER A 37 -18.75 -9.21 0.14
CA SER A 37 -19.66 -8.94 1.26
C SER A 37 -19.05 -7.92 2.24
N TYR A 38 -17.77 -8.07 2.60
CA TYR A 38 -17.06 -7.07 3.39
C TYR A 38 -16.99 -5.72 2.69
N ALA A 39 -16.68 -5.71 1.39
CA ALA A 39 -16.67 -4.49 0.60
C ALA A 39 -18.01 -3.76 0.63
N LEU A 40 -19.13 -4.49 0.45
CA LEU A 40 -20.49 -3.93 0.50
C LEU A 40 -20.84 -3.35 1.87
N ILE A 41 -20.45 -4.02 2.96
CA ILE A 41 -20.66 -3.52 4.31
C ILE A 41 -19.93 -2.19 4.50
N ILE A 42 -18.64 -2.15 4.11
CA ILE A 42 -17.82 -0.93 4.26
C ILE A 42 -18.36 0.20 3.40
N ILE A 43 -18.72 -0.05 2.13
CA ILE A 43 -19.33 0.96 1.26
C ILE A 43 -20.61 1.51 1.89
N THR A 44 -21.47 0.64 2.40
CA THR A 44 -22.74 1.05 3.01
C THR A 44 -22.51 1.93 4.23
N LEU A 45 -21.61 1.54 5.13
CA LEU A 45 -21.26 2.31 6.31
C LEU A 45 -20.64 3.66 5.94
N THR A 46 -19.68 3.68 5.00
CA THR A 46 -19.04 4.92 4.56
C THR A 46 -20.02 5.86 3.89
N THR A 47 -20.90 5.35 3.06
CA THR A 47 -21.95 6.13 2.41
C THR A 47 -22.91 6.75 3.45
N PHE A 48 -23.33 5.95 4.43
CA PHE A 48 -24.25 6.40 5.47
C PHE A 48 -23.65 7.55 6.30
N TYR A 49 -22.43 7.43 6.82
CA TYR A 49 -21.85 8.50 7.61
C TYR A 49 -21.50 9.73 6.77
N THR A 50 -21.13 9.53 5.50
CA THR A 50 -20.83 10.65 4.59
C THR A 50 -22.09 11.45 4.27
N ILE A 51 -23.21 10.79 4.00
CA ILE A 51 -24.50 11.47 3.76
C ILE A 51 -24.96 12.23 4.99
N LYS A 52 -24.84 11.62 6.18
CA LYS A 52 -25.29 12.24 7.44
C LYS A 52 -24.39 13.38 7.92
N GLY A 53 -23.11 13.21 7.87
CA GLY A 53 -22.12 14.14 8.43
C GLY A 53 -21.47 15.08 7.43
N GLY A 54 -21.67 14.85 6.12
CA GLY A 54 -21.07 15.68 5.07
C GLY A 54 -19.54 15.77 5.17
N MET A 55 -18.97 16.90 4.75
CA MET A 55 -17.52 17.12 4.74
C MET A 55 -16.89 17.03 6.14
N TYR A 56 -17.58 17.43 7.20
CA TYR A 56 -17.05 17.32 8.57
C TYR A 56 -16.78 15.89 8.98
N SER A 57 -17.69 14.99 8.67
CA SER A 57 -17.54 13.57 8.99
C SER A 57 -16.36 12.95 8.22
N VAL A 58 -16.18 13.32 6.95
CA VAL A 58 -15.07 12.85 6.13
C VAL A 58 -13.73 13.32 6.73
N VAL A 59 -13.61 14.61 7.02
CA VAL A 59 -12.37 15.17 7.60
C VAL A 59 -12.08 14.57 8.97
N ALA A 60 -13.08 14.39 9.82
CA ALA A 60 -12.90 13.79 11.14
C ALA A 60 -12.39 12.34 11.06
N THR A 61 -12.97 11.53 10.16
CA THR A 61 -12.51 10.15 9.94
C THR A 61 -11.12 10.10 9.34
N GLU A 62 -10.76 10.99 8.43
CA GLU A 62 -9.41 11.09 7.86
C GLU A 62 -8.36 11.41 8.93
N VAL A 63 -8.65 12.32 9.86
CA VAL A 63 -7.73 12.63 10.97
C VAL A 63 -7.52 11.42 11.88
N ILE A 64 -8.58 10.70 12.23
CA ILE A 64 -8.49 9.48 13.04
C ILE A 64 -7.69 8.41 12.33
N GLN A 65 -8.00 8.15 11.05
CA GLN A 65 -7.28 7.19 10.22
C GLN A 65 -5.81 7.54 10.09
N TYR A 66 -5.49 8.83 9.94
CA TYR A 66 -4.11 9.30 9.89
C TYR A 66 -3.35 8.99 11.20
N ILE A 67 -3.95 9.27 12.36
CA ILE A 67 -3.31 8.97 13.66
C ILE A 67 -3.05 7.46 13.79
N ILE A 68 -4.02 6.62 13.42
CA ILE A 68 -3.87 5.16 13.45
C ILE A 68 -2.74 4.73 12.50
N MET A 69 -2.69 5.28 11.28
CA MET A 69 -1.63 4.98 10.30
C MET A 69 -0.24 5.38 10.81
N VAL A 70 -0.10 6.52 11.48
CA VAL A 70 1.17 6.96 12.07
C VAL A 70 1.64 5.97 13.13
N ILE A 71 0.75 5.61 14.06
CA ILE A 71 1.06 4.66 15.12
C ILE A 71 1.44 3.30 14.53
N ALA A 72 0.64 2.77 13.62
CA ALA A 72 0.89 1.50 12.94
C ALA A 72 2.22 1.53 12.16
N GLY A 73 2.49 2.61 11.43
CA GLY A 73 3.73 2.77 10.67
C GLY A 73 4.97 2.75 11.57
N ILE A 74 4.93 3.47 12.69
CA ILE A 74 6.04 3.47 13.67
C ILE A 74 6.21 2.08 14.29
N LEU A 75 5.13 1.44 14.72
CA LEU A 75 5.19 0.11 15.36
C LEU A 75 5.71 -0.96 14.41
N VAL A 76 5.23 -1.01 13.17
CA VAL A 76 5.67 -1.98 12.18
C VAL A 76 7.13 -1.73 11.79
N ALA A 77 7.54 -0.48 11.58
CA ALA A 77 8.93 -0.14 11.31
C ALA A 77 9.84 -0.54 12.48
N ALA A 78 9.49 -0.16 13.71
CA ALA A 78 10.25 -0.53 14.91
C ALA A 78 10.36 -2.04 15.07
N TYR A 79 9.27 -2.77 14.83
CA TYR A 79 9.27 -4.23 14.87
C TYR A 79 10.19 -4.83 13.82
N SER A 80 10.16 -4.33 12.58
CA SER A 80 11.01 -4.84 11.51
C SER A 80 12.51 -4.67 11.82
N PHE A 81 12.89 -3.51 12.36
CA PHE A 81 14.27 -3.27 12.79
C PHE A 81 14.71 -4.12 13.99
N TYR A 82 13.78 -4.42 14.89
CA TYR A 82 14.10 -5.22 16.07
C TYR A 82 14.13 -6.73 15.79
N ALA A 83 13.21 -7.21 14.94
CA ALA A 83 13.01 -8.64 14.69
C ALA A 83 14.03 -9.24 13.73
N PHE A 84 14.61 -8.45 12.82
CA PHE A 84 15.50 -8.93 11.78
C PHE A 84 16.87 -8.29 11.87
N SER A 85 17.91 -9.14 11.80
CA SER A 85 19.30 -8.71 11.78
C SER A 85 19.76 -8.32 10.37
N ASP A 86 20.80 -7.51 10.28
CA ASP A 86 21.44 -7.16 9.01
C ASP A 86 21.92 -8.40 8.23
N LEU A 87 22.28 -9.48 8.94
CA LEU A 87 22.69 -10.74 8.32
C LEU A 87 21.53 -11.44 7.61
N GLU A 88 20.34 -11.43 8.20
CA GLU A 88 19.14 -12.02 7.58
C GLU A 88 18.72 -11.24 6.34
N ILE A 89 18.75 -9.92 6.42
CA ILE A 89 18.44 -9.06 5.27
C ILE A 89 19.48 -9.24 4.15
N SER A 90 20.77 -9.24 4.47
CA SER A 90 21.85 -9.40 3.48
C SER A 90 21.90 -10.80 2.87
N SER A 91 21.26 -11.79 3.47
CA SER A 91 21.13 -13.12 2.84
C SER A 91 20.14 -13.14 1.67
N VAL A 92 19.26 -12.17 1.58
CA VAL A 92 18.21 -12.06 0.55
C VAL A 92 18.56 -11.06 -0.53
N ILE A 93 19.16 -9.92 -0.14
CA ILE A 93 19.52 -8.82 -1.03
C ILE A 93 21.02 -8.66 -1.19
N THR A 94 21.44 -8.07 -2.30
CA THR A 94 22.85 -7.75 -2.58
C THR A 94 23.23 -6.37 -2.03
N GLU A 95 24.52 -6.06 -2.02
CA GLU A 95 25.03 -4.74 -1.62
C GLU A 95 24.49 -3.58 -2.47
N GLU A 96 24.07 -3.86 -3.69
CA GLU A 96 23.49 -2.89 -4.62
C GLU A 96 22.22 -2.24 -4.03
N TRP A 97 21.44 -2.98 -3.24
CA TRP A 97 20.23 -2.46 -2.55
C TRP A 97 20.54 -1.39 -1.49
N LYS A 98 21.79 -1.30 -1.05
CA LYS A 98 22.22 -0.28 -0.09
C LYS A 98 22.59 1.05 -0.76
N ASN A 99 22.64 1.08 -2.09
CA ASN A 99 22.90 2.30 -2.83
C ASN A 99 21.69 3.23 -2.78
N ILE A 100 21.86 4.40 -2.16
CA ILE A 100 20.81 5.41 -2.02
C ILE A 100 20.77 6.41 -3.19
N PHE A 101 21.73 6.32 -4.11
CA PHE A 101 21.78 7.20 -5.27
C PHE A 101 20.86 6.71 -6.37
N PHE A 102 20.30 7.66 -7.10
CA PHE A 102 19.44 7.35 -8.24
C PHE A 102 20.26 6.76 -9.39
N GLU A 103 19.80 5.63 -9.91
CA GLU A 103 20.33 4.98 -11.09
C GLU A 103 19.26 4.93 -12.19
N TRP A 104 19.72 5.01 -13.46
CA TRP A 104 18.81 4.94 -14.60
C TRP A 104 18.25 3.54 -14.83
N GLU A 105 19.03 2.54 -14.51
CA GLU A 105 18.66 1.13 -14.60
C GLU A 105 18.53 0.55 -13.19
N LEU A 106 17.51 -0.25 -12.97
CA LEU A 106 17.36 -0.97 -11.71
C LEU A 106 18.20 -2.24 -11.80
N THR A 107 19.38 -2.20 -11.23
CA THR A 107 20.33 -3.33 -11.17
C THR A 107 20.22 -4.10 -9.85
N THR A 108 19.23 -3.78 -9.03
CA THR A 108 19.01 -4.40 -7.72
C THR A 108 18.48 -5.81 -7.87
N HIS A 109 19.39 -6.75 -8.17
CA HIS A 109 19.08 -8.17 -8.13
C HIS A 109 19.04 -8.68 -6.69
N TRP A 110 18.25 -9.73 -6.49
CA TRP A 110 18.26 -10.51 -5.26
C TRP A 110 19.54 -11.37 -5.24
N ASN A 111 19.87 -11.91 -4.06
CA ASN A 111 20.98 -12.84 -3.92
C ASN A 111 20.85 -14.00 -4.94
N GLU A 112 21.95 -14.61 -5.34
CA GLU A 112 22.02 -15.70 -6.35
C GLU A 112 21.08 -16.88 -6.06
N ASN A 113 20.70 -17.08 -4.81
CA ASN A 113 19.73 -18.09 -4.43
C ASN A 113 18.31 -17.81 -4.95
N TYR A 114 18.04 -16.59 -5.46
CA TYR A 114 16.73 -16.12 -5.91
C TYR A 114 16.70 -15.79 -7.40
N ASN A 115 17.37 -16.59 -8.22
CA ASN A 115 17.51 -16.37 -9.66
C ASN A 115 16.17 -16.25 -10.38
N ALA A 116 15.12 -16.97 -9.94
CA ALA A 116 13.79 -16.88 -10.54
C ALA A 116 13.20 -15.46 -10.43
N PHE A 117 13.49 -14.74 -9.33
CA PHE A 117 13.07 -13.34 -9.16
C PHE A 117 13.91 -12.41 -10.03
N ASN A 118 15.21 -12.66 -10.14
CA ASN A 118 16.12 -11.88 -10.98
C ASN A 118 15.68 -11.99 -12.45
N ASP A 119 15.36 -13.19 -12.92
CA ASP A 119 14.83 -13.44 -14.26
C ASP A 119 13.50 -12.72 -14.50
N LEU A 120 12.63 -12.66 -13.47
CA LEU A 120 11.36 -11.94 -13.55
C LEU A 120 11.59 -10.43 -13.65
N ILE A 121 12.50 -9.87 -12.85
CA ILE A 121 12.86 -8.44 -12.90
C ILE A 121 13.37 -8.08 -14.30
N ASP A 122 14.23 -8.93 -14.87
CA ASP A 122 14.77 -8.72 -16.21
C ASP A 122 13.70 -8.81 -17.30
N LYS A 123 12.78 -9.77 -17.18
CA LYS A 123 11.73 -10.02 -18.16
C LYS A 123 10.62 -8.95 -18.13
N GLU A 124 10.23 -8.50 -16.95
CA GLU A 124 9.15 -7.51 -16.76
C GLU A 124 9.58 -6.06 -17.06
N GLY A 125 10.85 -5.84 -17.37
CA GLY A 125 11.37 -4.54 -17.78
C GLY A 125 11.57 -3.55 -16.63
N PHE A 126 11.67 -4.01 -15.39
CA PHE A 126 12.00 -3.17 -14.23
C PHE A 126 13.36 -2.47 -14.37
N LYS A 127 14.23 -2.95 -15.24
CA LYS A 127 15.47 -2.26 -15.62
C LYS A 127 15.24 -0.83 -16.12
N MET A 128 14.07 -0.55 -16.70
CA MET A 128 13.74 0.78 -17.22
C MET A 128 13.26 1.76 -16.13
N PHE A 129 13.64 1.55 -14.89
CA PHE A 129 13.21 2.36 -13.74
C PHE A 129 13.42 3.85 -13.94
N GLY A 130 14.57 4.28 -14.44
CA GLY A 130 14.87 5.67 -14.74
C GLY A 130 13.92 6.29 -15.76
N ALA A 131 13.52 5.54 -16.79
CA ALA A 131 12.55 5.99 -17.78
C ALA A 131 11.16 6.19 -17.14
N PHE A 132 10.72 5.27 -16.26
CA PHE A 132 9.46 5.42 -15.52
C PHE A 132 9.47 6.62 -14.58
N VAL A 133 10.57 6.83 -13.84
CA VAL A 133 10.72 8.01 -12.98
C VAL A 133 10.72 9.29 -13.82
N GLY A 134 11.47 9.32 -14.91
CA GLY A 134 11.49 10.44 -15.84
C GLY A 134 10.10 10.77 -16.40
N MET A 135 9.37 9.77 -16.88
CA MET A 135 7.98 9.95 -17.34
C MET A 135 7.05 10.44 -16.24
N SER A 136 7.21 9.94 -15.01
CA SER A 136 6.39 10.37 -13.86
C SER A 136 6.66 11.81 -13.47
N LEU A 137 7.92 12.23 -13.47
CA LEU A 137 8.32 13.62 -13.23
C LEU A 137 7.78 14.54 -14.33
N PHE A 138 7.90 14.13 -15.59
CA PHE A 138 7.40 14.87 -16.75
C PHE A 138 5.89 15.05 -16.69
N LYS A 139 5.16 13.94 -16.42
CA LYS A 139 3.71 13.96 -16.20
C LYS A 139 3.33 14.90 -15.03
N GLY A 140 4.04 14.82 -13.90
CA GLY A 140 3.79 15.67 -12.74
C GLY A 140 4.00 17.15 -13.06
N PHE A 141 5.06 17.50 -13.78
CA PHE A 141 5.34 18.85 -14.23
C PHE A 141 4.23 19.41 -15.13
N PHE A 142 3.84 18.69 -16.18
CA PHE A 142 2.77 19.12 -17.06
C PHE A 142 1.40 19.18 -16.39
N ALA A 143 1.09 18.23 -15.50
CA ALA A 143 -0.13 18.27 -14.73
C ALA A 143 -0.19 19.52 -13.81
N SER A 144 0.96 19.91 -13.25
CA SER A 144 1.05 21.13 -12.43
C SER A 144 0.83 22.40 -13.24
N ILE A 145 1.32 22.46 -14.49
CA ILE A 145 1.11 23.58 -15.40
C ILE A 145 -0.35 23.66 -15.87
N ALA A 146 -0.99 22.52 -16.10
CA ALA A 146 -2.38 22.47 -16.54
C ALA A 146 -3.37 23.01 -15.49
N GLY A 147 -2.90 23.22 -14.27
CA GLY A 147 -3.72 23.71 -13.17
C GLY A 147 -4.54 22.61 -12.48
N PRO A 148 -5.35 23.01 -11.47
CA PRO A 148 -6.11 22.05 -10.70
C PRO A 148 -7.17 21.36 -11.55
N THR A 149 -7.04 20.05 -11.68
CA THR A 149 -8.07 19.23 -12.32
C THR A 149 -9.26 19.02 -11.36
N PRO A 150 -10.50 18.97 -11.87
CA PRO A 150 -11.65 18.62 -11.04
C PRO A 150 -11.52 17.19 -10.53
N SER A 151 -10.96 17.05 -9.34
CA SER A 151 -10.83 15.81 -8.61
C SER A 151 -11.53 15.94 -7.26
N PHE A 152 -11.65 14.84 -6.52
CA PHE A 152 -12.20 14.90 -5.16
C PHE A 152 -11.40 15.81 -4.22
N ASP A 153 -10.14 16.09 -4.50
CA ASP A 153 -9.32 17.04 -3.75
C ASP A 153 -9.79 18.51 -3.96
N MET A 154 -10.40 18.80 -5.10
CA MET A 154 -10.96 20.13 -5.37
C MET A 154 -12.04 20.51 -4.34
N GLN A 155 -12.84 19.58 -3.87
CA GLN A 155 -13.86 19.84 -2.85
C GLN A 155 -13.22 20.30 -1.53
N ARG A 156 -12.08 19.75 -1.15
CA ARG A 156 -11.31 20.14 0.03
C ARG A 156 -10.71 21.52 -0.14
N ILE A 157 -10.13 21.81 -1.30
CA ILE A 157 -9.57 23.13 -1.65
C ILE A 157 -10.66 24.19 -1.58
N LEU A 158 -11.83 23.94 -2.16
CA LEU A 158 -12.96 24.86 -2.16
C LEU A 158 -13.60 25.05 -0.78
N SER A 159 -13.40 24.14 0.15
CA SER A 159 -13.89 24.23 1.52
C SER A 159 -13.03 25.09 2.44
N THR A 160 -11.83 25.49 2.00
CA THR A 160 -10.93 26.37 2.76
C THR A 160 -11.39 27.82 2.73
N LYS A 161 -11.07 28.57 3.78
CA LYS A 161 -11.49 29.97 3.96
C LYS A 161 -10.84 30.93 2.96
N ASN A 162 -9.61 30.64 2.57
CA ASN A 162 -8.83 31.49 1.68
C ASN A 162 -7.73 30.70 0.96
N VAL A 163 -7.14 31.30 -0.09
CA VAL A 163 -6.10 30.67 -0.91
C VAL A 163 -4.85 30.27 -0.12
N LYS A 164 -4.49 31.04 0.94
CA LYS A 164 -3.35 30.70 1.79
C LYS A 164 -3.61 29.41 2.57
N GLU A 165 -4.78 29.25 3.14
CA GLU A 165 -5.17 28.03 3.84
C GLU A 165 -5.20 26.82 2.89
N ALA A 166 -5.65 26.98 1.66
CA ALA A 166 -5.61 25.95 0.64
C ALA A 166 -4.16 25.51 0.33
N ALA A 167 -3.25 26.47 0.17
CA ALA A 167 -1.84 26.19 -0.08
C ALA A 167 -1.17 25.50 1.13
N TYR A 168 -1.43 25.96 2.36
CA TYR A 168 -0.94 25.32 3.58
C TYR A 168 -1.50 23.91 3.74
N MET A 169 -2.78 23.71 3.50
CA MET A 169 -3.40 22.39 3.54
C MET A 169 -2.71 21.43 2.58
N ALA A 170 -2.52 21.81 1.32
CA ALA A 170 -1.90 20.97 0.32
C ALA A 170 -0.43 20.62 0.68
N GLY A 171 0.36 21.62 1.06
CA GLY A 171 1.76 21.42 1.44
C GLY A 171 1.92 20.59 2.71
N PHE A 172 1.15 20.90 3.74
CA PHE A 172 1.17 20.20 5.02
C PHE A 172 0.72 18.75 4.91
N THR A 173 -0.35 18.49 4.17
CA THR A 173 -0.86 17.12 3.95
C THR A 173 0.19 16.25 3.27
N ASN A 174 0.84 16.77 2.21
CA ASN A 174 1.88 16.01 1.51
C ASN A 174 3.07 15.70 2.43
N LEU A 175 3.55 16.67 3.22
CA LEU A 175 4.68 16.47 4.12
C LEU A 175 4.36 15.47 5.24
N ILE A 176 3.18 15.60 5.86
CA ILE A 176 2.77 14.76 6.97
C ILE A 176 2.51 13.32 6.53
N LEU A 177 1.85 13.12 5.38
CA LEU A 177 1.55 11.78 4.87
C LEU A 177 2.80 11.04 4.37
N PHE A 178 3.85 11.76 3.98
CA PHE A 178 5.07 11.16 3.45
C PHE A 178 5.74 10.22 4.46
N ILE A 179 6.06 10.72 5.65
CA ILE A 179 6.84 9.99 6.64
C ILE A 179 6.16 8.67 7.10
N PRO A 180 4.92 8.68 7.64
CA PRO A 180 4.33 7.45 8.15
C PRO A 180 4.01 6.44 7.05
N ARG A 181 3.69 6.90 5.85
CA ARG A 181 3.47 6.02 4.70
C ARG A 181 4.72 5.22 4.36
N TYR A 182 5.86 5.89 4.23
CA TYR A 182 7.12 5.22 3.88
C TYR A 182 7.69 4.39 5.03
N LEU A 183 7.47 4.76 6.28
CA LEU A 183 7.79 3.92 7.42
C LEU A 183 6.99 2.61 7.41
N LEU A 184 5.69 2.69 7.15
CA LEU A 184 4.84 1.50 7.06
C LEU A 184 5.26 0.60 5.90
N ILE A 185 5.41 1.18 4.70
CA ILE A 185 5.83 0.43 3.51
C ILE A 185 7.21 -0.21 3.73
N GLY A 186 8.19 0.56 4.19
CA GLY A 186 9.53 0.05 4.46
C GLY A 186 9.55 -1.07 5.48
N GLY A 187 8.83 -0.93 6.59
CA GLY A 187 8.72 -1.97 7.61
C GLY A 187 8.10 -3.26 7.06
N VAL A 188 7.00 -3.15 6.32
CA VAL A 188 6.35 -4.32 5.70
C VAL A 188 7.25 -4.97 4.65
N VAL A 189 7.95 -4.17 3.84
CA VAL A 189 8.89 -4.69 2.82
C VAL A 189 10.00 -5.49 3.48
N VAL A 190 10.62 -4.99 4.55
CA VAL A 190 11.67 -5.73 5.27
C VAL A 190 11.14 -7.05 5.83
N ILE A 191 9.97 -7.05 6.46
CA ILE A 191 9.34 -8.28 6.96
C ILE A 191 9.08 -9.26 5.79
N ALA A 192 8.52 -8.76 4.68
CA ALA A 192 8.21 -9.57 3.51
C ALA A 192 9.47 -10.17 2.86
N LEU A 193 10.53 -9.39 2.74
CA LEU A 193 11.82 -9.84 2.19
C LEU A 193 12.37 -11.04 2.96
N VAL A 194 12.42 -10.95 4.28
CA VAL A 194 13.01 -11.99 5.10
C VAL A 194 12.10 -13.21 5.23
N THR A 195 10.78 -13.01 5.35
CA THR A 195 9.85 -14.10 5.64
C THR A 195 9.26 -14.78 4.41
N LEU A 196 9.02 -14.02 3.34
CA LEU A 196 8.35 -14.56 2.14
C LEU A 196 9.30 -14.94 1.02
N ALA A 197 10.44 -14.27 0.90
CA ALA A 197 11.41 -14.59 -0.15
C ALA A 197 11.83 -16.07 -0.14
N PRO A 198 12.12 -16.69 1.01
CA PRO A 198 12.42 -18.13 1.06
C PRO A 198 11.26 -19.02 0.58
N ILE A 199 10.03 -18.65 0.90
CA ILE A 199 8.81 -19.40 0.51
C ILE A 199 8.59 -19.28 -1.00
N LEU A 200 8.72 -18.09 -1.54
CA LEU A 200 8.54 -17.83 -2.97
C LEU A 200 9.65 -18.47 -3.81
N ASN A 201 10.86 -18.59 -3.28
CA ASN A 201 11.95 -19.26 -3.97
C ASN A 201 11.76 -20.80 -4.01
N ALA A 202 11.11 -21.37 -3.01
CA ALA A 202 10.81 -22.80 -2.97
C ALA A 202 9.74 -23.21 -4.02
N ASP A 203 8.90 -22.28 -4.44
CA ASP A 203 7.89 -22.47 -5.49
C ASP A 203 8.04 -21.40 -6.59
N PRO A 204 8.86 -21.65 -7.62
CA PRO A 204 9.12 -20.69 -8.71
C PRO A 204 7.88 -20.35 -9.56
N GLY A 205 6.80 -21.10 -9.38
CA GLY A 205 5.51 -20.84 -10.02
C GLY A 205 4.72 -19.74 -9.31
N LEU A 206 5.18 -18.49 -9.38
CA LEU A 206 4.44 -17.29 -8.92
C LEU A 206 3.02 -17.14 -9.53
N ASN A 207 2.65 -18.01 -10.45
CA ASN A 207 1.37 -18.01 -11.19
C ASN A 207 0.13 -18.20 -10.30
N GLY A 208 0.28 -18.46 -9.01
CA GLY A 208 -0.84 -18.61 -8.07
C GLY A 208 -0.77 -17.69 -6.85
N TYR A 209 0.27 -16.87 -6.72
CA TYR A 209 0.40 -16.00 -5.55
C TYR A 209 -0.25 -14.63 -5.80
N ASP A 210 -1.34 -14.36 -5.11
CA ASP A 210 -2.02 -13.06 -5.17
C ASP A 210 -1.21 -12.04 -4.34
N LEU A 211 -0.45 -11.19 -5.04
CA LEU A 211 0.37 -10.14 -4.42
C LEU A 211 -0.48 -9.07 -3.72
N GLU A 212 -1.77 -8.95 -4.07
CA GLU A 212 -2.68 -8.00 -3.41
C GLU A 212 -2.93 -8.39 -1.95
N VAL A 213 -2.82 -9.66 -1.61
CA VAL A 213 -2.99 -10.15 -0.23
C VAL A 213 -1.67 -10.29 0.53
N LEU A 214 -0.55 -9.91 -0.07
CA LEU A 214 0.78 -9.99 0.55
C LEU A 214 0.83 -9.19 1.85
N LEU A 215 0.45 -7.92 1.79
CA LEU A 215 0.47 -7.00 2.93
C LEU A 215 -0.35 -7.52 4.12
N PRO A 216 -1.63 -7.89 3.97
CA PRO A 216 -2.40 -8.41 5.10
C PRO A 216 -1.90 -9.76 5.61
N LYS A 217 -1.35 -10.63 4.75
CA LYS A 217 -0.72 -11.89 5.19
C LYS A 217 0.53 -11.63 6.02
N VAL A 218 1.43 -10.76 5.57
CA VAL A 218 2.64 -10.39 6.33
C VAL A 218 2.26 -9.85 7.70
N ILE A 219 1.30 -8.93 7.78
CA ILE A 219 0.82 -8.37 9.04
C ILE A 219 0.20 -9.46 9.91
N ASN A 220 -0.64 -10.31 9.35
CA ASN A 220 -1.37 -11.32 10.13
C ASN A 220 -0.48 -12.43 10.67
N PHE A 221 0.51 -12.89 9.92
CA PHE A 221 1.32 -14.04 10.29
C PHE A 221 2.61 -13.68 11.04
N HIS A 222 3.20 -12.53 10.71
CA HIS A 222 4.54 -12.19 11.18
C HIS A 222 4.58 -11.04 12.19
N VAL A 223 3.56 -10.20 12.24
CA VAL A 223 3.50 -9.11 13.22
C VAL A 223 2.82 -9.59 14.50
N PRO A 224 3.40 -9.31 15.70
CA PRO A 224 2.81 -9.69 16.98
C PRO A 224 1.39 -9.16 17.17
N VAL A 225 0.54 -9.95 17.85
CA VAL A 225 -0.89 -9.62 18.08
C VAL A 225 -1.10 -8.25 18.72
N GLY A 226 -0.15 -7.77 19.52
CA GLY A 226 -0.24 -6.45 20.16
C GLY A 226 0.05 -5.26 19.23
N ILE A 227 0.52 -5.52 18.00
CA ILE A 227 0.85 -4.49 16.99
C ILE A 227 -0.13 -4.53 15.81
N LYS A 228 -0.78 -5.69 15.58
CA LYS A 228 -1.81 -5.88 14.52
C LYS A 228 -2.93 -4.85 14.65
#